data_20bbda2c111d168b90d6436cbc055e5c
#
_entry.id   20bbda2c111d168b90d6436cbc055e5c
#
_cell.length_a   1.000
_cell.length_b   1.000
_cell.length_c   1.000
_cell.angle_alpha   90.00
_cell.angle_beta   90.00
_cell.angle_gamma   90.00
#
_symmetry.space_group_name_H-M   'P 1'
#
loop_
_entity.id
_entity.type
_entity.pdbx_description
1 polymer ?
#
loop_
_entity_poly.entity_id
_entity_poly.type
_entity_poly.pdbx_seq_one_letter_code
_entity_poly.pdbx_strand_id
1 'polypeptide(L)'
;MKPIEEVRKGDWVWSVAPETGDPELKQVEDVFVNETDEIVHVRYGDTEIDATPNHPFYVAEKGWVSAVNLRAGDRLQLVNGEYVTVEQVQHEILESPVKVYNFEVEGFHTYYVGNNSVLVHNTCGKKPTSPNQMQKQVERGQAPRTVVRVDNPKDSGQLPHIHFSDGTAMNIDGSIHDAMNGRHTLTNSERIWIFDNGWGG
;
A
#
# COMPACT_ATOMS: atom_id res chain seq x y z
N MET A 1 19.36 -6.35 -11.86
CA MET A 1 18.04 -6.49 -11.16
C MET A 1 17.74 -7.97 -11.08
N LYS A 2 17.12 -8.44 -9.99
CA LYS A 2 16.79 -9.85 -9.77
C LYS A 2 15.29 -10.04 -10.05
N PRO A 3 14.87 -11.05 -10.83
CA PRO A 3 13.45 -11.38 -10.99
C PRO A 3 12.79 -11.63 -9.64
N ILE A 4 11.52 -11.20 -9.47
CA ILE A 4 10.83 -11.27 -8.17
C ILE A 4 10.66 -12.73 -7.70
N GLU A 5 10.45 -13.66 -8.61
CA GLU A 5 10.34 -15.10 -8.34
C GLU A 5 11.66 -15.74 -7.86
N GLU A 6 12.77 -15.05 -8.05
CA GLU A 6 14.10 -15.50 -7.57
C GLU A 6 14.50 -14.88 -6.24
N VAL A 7 13.75 -13.90 -5.73
CA VAL A 7 14.01 -13.26 -4.43
C VAL A 7 13.86 -14.29 -3.31
N ARG A 8 14.78 -14.27 -2.34
CA ARG A 8 14.82 -15.19 -1.21
C ARG A 8 15.03 -14.42 0.08
N LYS A 9 14.60 -15.01 1.18
CA LYS A 9 14.92 -14.53 2.53
C LYS A 9 16.44 -14.32 2.68
N GLY A 10 16.82 -13.16 3.20
CA GLY A 10 18.21 -12.73 3.37
C GLY A 10 18.78 -11.97 2.17
N ASP A 11 18.08 -11.87 1.04
CA ASP A 11 18.47 -10.98 -0.06
C ASP A 11 18.39 -9.51 0.38
N TRP A 12 19.24 -8.66 -0.24
CA TRP A 12 19.20 -7.22 -0.02
C TRP A 12 18.42 -6.53 -1.13
N VAL A 13 17.48 -5.69 -0.75
CA VAL A 13 16.63 -4.92 -1.66
C VAL A 13 16.62 -3.45 -1.26
N TRP A 14 16.42 -2.57 -2.24
CA TRP A 14 16.14 -1.16 -1.96
C TRP A 14 14.74 -1.01 -1.37
N SER A 15 14.65 -0.25 -0.31
CA SER A 15 13.42 0.13 0.39
C SER A 15 13.46 1.62 0.72
N VAL A 16 12.40 2.18 1.28
CA VAL A 16 12.31 3.60 1.68
C VAL A 16 12.10 3.68 3.17
N ALA A 17 12.95 4.49 3.84
CA ALA A 17 12.78 4.82 5.24
C ALA A 17 11.47 5.60 5.43
N PRO A 18 10.52 5.13 6.26
CA PRO A 18 9.21 5.76 6.41
C PRO A 18 9.27 7.20 6.93
N GLU A 19 10.29 7.51 7.72
CA GLU A 19 10.43 8.81 8.40
C GLU A 19 11.06 9.88 7.51
N THR A 20 12.07 9.51 6.72
CA THR A 20 12.86 10.47 5.91
C THR A 20 12.50 10.44 4.44
N GLY A 21 11.98 9.33 3.94
CA GLY A 21 11.75 9.11 2.51
C GLY A 21 13.02 8.73 1.74
N ASP A 22 14.14 8.49 2.45
CA ASP A 22 15.41 8.14 1.82
C ASP A 22 15.45 6.66 1.45
N PRO A 23 16.03 6.29 0.29
CA PRO A 23 16.23 4.89 -0.08
C PRO A 23 17.35 4.26 0.77
N GLU A 24 17.06 3.09 1.34
CA GLU A 24 18.00 2.28 2.11
C GLU A 24 18.01 0.83 1.63
N LEU A 25 19.15 0.15 1.74
CA LEU A 25 19.23 -1.30 1.54
C LEU A 25 18.76 -2.03 2.80
N LYS A 26 17.79 -2.91 2.64
CA LYS A 26 17.21 -3.73 3.72
C LYS A 26 17.15 -5.20 3.33
N GLN A 27 17.18 -6.07 4.33
CA GLN A 27 17.05 -7.50 4.11
C GLN A 27 15.60 -7.94 3.91
N VAL A 28 15.42 -8.90 3.03
CA VAL A 28 14.15 -9.63 2.89
C VAL A 28 14.00 -10.56 4.08
N GLU A 29 12.98 -10.33 4.90
CA GLU A 29 12.68 -11.15 6.08
C GLU A 29 11.84 -12.38 5.76
N ASP A 30 10.93 -12.25 4.80
CA ASP A 30 10.09 -13.37 4.34
C ASP A 30 9.66 -13.19 2.88
N VAL A 31 9.29 -14.30 2.22
CA VAL A 31 8.81 -14.33 0.84
C VAL A 31 7.47 -15.04 0.79
N PHE A 32 6.49 -14.41 0.17
CA PHE A 32 5.14 -14.93 0.04
C PHE A 32 4.85 -15.26 -1.43
N VAL A 33 4.30 -16.45 -1.64
CA VAL A 33 3.84 -16.89 -2.96
C VAL A 33 2.36 -17.18 -2.84
N ASN A 34 1.54 -16.45 -3.57
CA ASN A 34 0.10 -16.61 -3.61
C ASN A 34 -0.34 -16.91 -5.05
N GLU A 35 -1.59 -17.29 -5.23
CA GLU A 35 -2.23 -17.44 -6.53
C GLU A 35 -3.36 -16.42 -6.65
N THR A 36 -3.53 -15.85 -7.84
CA THR A 36 -4.63 -14.93 -8.18
C THR A 36 -5.12 -15.18 -9.59
N ASP A 37 -6.40 -14.98 -9.79
CA ASP A 37 -7.05 -14.97 -11.11
C ASP A 37 -7.33 -13.55 -11.61
N GLU A 38 -6.86 -12.51 -10.87
CA GLU A 38 -6.99 -11.11 -11.27
C GLU A 38 -5.62 -10.44 -11.29
N ILE A 39 -5.31 -9.76 -12.41
CA ILE A 39 -4.08 -8.99 -12.59
C ILE A 39 -4.41 -7.57 -13.09
N VAL A 40 -3.66 -6.61 -12.60
CA VAL A 40 -3.65 -5.23 -13.11
C VAL A 40 -2.30 -4.97 -13.76
N HIS A 41 -2.34 -4.68 -15.04
CA HIS A 41 -1.18 -4.29 -15.84
C HIS A 41 -1.00 -2.78 -15.76
N VAL A 42 0.12 -2.33 -15.21
CA VAL A 42 0.47 -0.91 -15.08
C VAL A 42 1.61 -0.60 -16.04
N ARG A 43 1.32 0.18 -17.09
CA ARG A 43 2.30 0.52 -18.14
C ARG A 43 2.77 1.96 -18.03
N TYR A 44 4.08 2.14 -18.16
CA TYR A 44 4.76 3.44 -18.25
C TYR A 44 6.03 3.32 -19.09
N GLY A 45 6.19 4.18 -20.10
CA GLY A 45 7.26 4.03 -21.10
C GLY A 45 7.28 2.64 -21.69
N ASP A 46 8.45 2.03 -21.75
CA ASP A 46 8.65 0.65 -22.26
C ASP A 46 8.53 -0.42 -21.16
N THR A 47 8.00 -0.07 -19.99
CA THR A 47 7.90 -0.98 -18.84
C THR A 47 6.44 -1.28 -18.52
N GLU A 48 6.18 -2.53 -18.18
CA GLU A 48 4.90 -2.99 -17.62
C GLU A 48 5.15 -3.70 -16.28
N ILE A 49 4.31 -3.42 -15.29
CA ILE A 49 4.30 -4.11 -14.00
C ILE A 49 2.96 -4.79 -13.85
N ASP A 50 2.99 -6.09 -13.61
CA ASP A 50 1.83 -6.91 -13.28
C ASP A 50 1.69 -7.00 -11.76
N ALA A 51 0.52 -6.64 -11.25
CA ALA A 51 0.25 -6.64 -9.83
C ALA A 51 -1.16 -7.16 -9.53
N THR A 52 -1.38 -7.62 -8.30
CA THR A 52 -2.74 -7.89 -7.82
C THR A 52 -3.53 -6.58 -7.69
N PRO A 53 -4.88 -6.60 -7.80
CA PRO A 53 -5.70 -5.38 -7.74
C PRO A 53 -5.42 -4.48 -6.53
N ASN A 54 -5.16 -5.09 -5.38
CA ASN A 54 -4.94 -4.38 -4.12
C ASN A 54 -3.49 -3.95 -3.87
N HIS A 55 -2.55 -4.28 -4.78
CA HIS A 55 -1.15 -3.98 -4.55
C HIS A 55 -0.88 -2.47 -4.58
N PRO A 56 -0.32 -1.85 -3.52
CA PRO A 56 -0.20 -0.40 -3.43
C PRO A 56 1.05 0.12 -4.14
N PHE A 57 0.86 1.14 -4.95
CA PHE A 57 1.90 1.95 -5.61
C PHE A 57 1.96 3.33 -4.96
N TYR A 58 3.16 3.88 -4.82
CA TYR A 58 3.29 5.27 -4.35
C TYR A 58 3.12 6.25 -5.49
N VAL A 59 2.05 7.06 -5.41
CA VAL A 59 1.67 8.06 -6.41
C VAL A 59 1.93 9.45 -5.85
N ALA A 60 2.62 10.32 -6.60
CA ALA A 60 2.84 11.71 -6.23
C ALA A 60 1.51 12.40 -5.89
N GLU A 61 1.50 13.19 -4.82
CA GLU A 61 0.34 13.99 -4.37
C GLU A 61 -0.86 13.16 -3.86
N LYS A 62 -0.93 11.85 -4.18
CA LYS A 62 -1.99 10.94 -3.71
C LYS A 62 -1.51 9.98 -2.62
N GLY A 63 -0.19 9.66 -2.58
CA GLY A 63 0.43 8.65 -1.73
C GLY A 63 0.13 7.23 -2.20
N TRP A 64 -0.14 6.31 -1.29
CA TRP A 64 -0.40 4.92 -1.64
C TRP A 64 -1.76 4.78 -2.34
N VAL A 65 -1.74 4.15 -3.51
CA VAL A 65 -2.92 3.90 -4.35
C VAL A 65 -2.85 2.44 -4.82
N SER A 66 -3.92 1.68 -4.58
CA SER A 66 -4.02 0.30 -5.07
C SER A 66 -3.98 0.26 -6.60
N ALA A 67 -3.35 -0.78 -7.17
CA ALA A 67 -3.18 -0.94 -8.62
C ALA A 67 -4.49 -0.72 -9.39
N VAL A 68 -5.60 -1.30 -8.93
CA VAL A 68 -6.93 -1.17 -9.56
C VAL A 68 -7.45 0.27 -9.59
N ASN A 69 -6.97 1.13 -8.70
CA ASN A 69 -7.38 2.54 -8.58
C ASN A 69 -6.45 3.51 -9.31
N LEU A 70 -5.32 3.02 -9.84
CA LEU A 70 -4.43 3.84 -10.67
C LEU A 70 -5.14 4.32 -11.94
N ARG A 71 -4.67 5.43 -12.48
CA ARG A 71 -5.17 6.03 -13.72
C ARG A 71 -4.01 6.51 -14.59
N ALA A 72 -4.22 6.53 -15.89
CA ALA A 72 -3.31 7.23 -16.80
C ALA A 72 -3.15 8.69 -16.34
N GLY A 73 -1.90 9.16 -16.31
CA GLY A 73 -1.53 10.46 -15.76
C GLY A 73 -1.04 10.43 -14.31
N ASP A 74 -1.23 9.35 -13.55
CA ASP A 74 -0.65 9.18 -12.22
C ASP A 74 0.87 9.12 -12.29
N ARG A 75 1.55 9.74 -11.32
CA ARG A 75 3.02 9.78 -11.27
C ARG A 75 3.54 8.86 -10.18
N LEU A 76 4.21 7.79 -10.59
CA LEU A 76 4.83 6.81 -9.68
C LEU A 76 6.22 7.26 -9.26
N GLN A 77 6.57 7.12 -7.99
CA GLN A 77 7.89 7.47 -7.47
C GLN A 77 8.93 6.41 -7.81
N LEU A 78 10.10 6.85 -8.27
CA LEU A 78 11.27 6.01 -8.55
C LEU A 78 12.29 6.07 -7.40
N VAL A 79 13.21 5.11 -7.38
CA VAL A 79 14.28 5.01 -6.35
C VAL A 79 15.20 6.24 -6.30
N ASN A 80 15.38 6.94 -7.41
CA ASN A 80 16.19 8.16 -7.50
C ASN A 80 15.42 9.43 -7.09
N GLY A 81 14.17 9.29 -6.61
CA GLY A 81 13.30 10.40 -6.24
C GLY A 81 12.57 11.07 -7.40
N GLU A 82 12.86 10.66 -8.65
CA GLU A 82 12.11 11.12 -9.82
C GLU A 82 10.74 10.43 -9.92
N TYR A 83 9.95 10.84 -10.90
CA TYR A 83 8.62 10.28 -11.14
C TYR A 83 8.47 9.84 -12.60
N VAL A 84 7.73 8.75 -12.79
CA VAL A 84 7.30 8.27 -14.11
C VAL A 84 5.78 8.33 -14.20
N THR A 85 5.27 8.70 -15.38
CA THR A 85 3.82 8.84 -15.58
C THR A 85 3.23 7.52 -16.06
N VAL A 86 2.16 7.06 -15.41
CA VAL A 86 1.36 5.92 -15.87
C VAL A 86 0.67 6.29 -17.19
N GLU A 87 0.86 5.48 -18.20
CA GLU A 87 0.26 5.66 -19.53
C GLU A 87 -1.01 4.85 -19.69
N GLN A 88 -1.03 3.63 -19.14
CA GLN A 88 -2.17 2.72 -19.23
C GLN A 88 -2.29 1.87 -17.97
N VAL A 89 -3.52 1.63 -17.57
CA VAL A 89 -3.89 0.64 -16.55
C VAL A 89 -4.94 -0.27 -17.15
N GLN A 90 -4.69 -1.57 -17.14
CA GLN A 90 -5.62 -2.58 -17.64
C GLN A 90 -5.86 -3.63 -16.55
N HIS A 91 -7.12 -3.90 -16.25
CA HIS A 91 -7.51 -4.98 -15.34
C HIS A 91 -7.91 -6.20 -16.17
N GLU A 92 -7.32 -7.35 -15.87
CA GLU A 92 -7.57 -8.62 -16.53
C GLU A 92 -8.03 -9.67 -15.52
N ILE A 93 -9.08 -10.41 -15.88
CA ILE A 93 -9.51 -11.62 -15.19
C ILE A 93 -9.00 -12.80 -15.99
N LEU A 94 -8.16 -13.62 -15.37
CA LEU A 94 -7.49 -14.74 -16.01
C LEU A 94 -8.38 -15.98 -16.03
N GLU A 95 -8.26 -16.80 -17.07
CA GLU A 95 -8.95 -18.10 -17.15
C GLU A 95 -8.42 -19.13 -16.12
N SER A 96 -7.19 -18.96 -15.65
CA SER A 96 -6.54 -19.81 -14.66
C SER A 96 -5.67 -18.97 -13.73
N PRO A 97 -5.61 -19.28 -12.42
CA PRO A 97 -4.78 -18.56 -11.49
C PRO A 97 -3.29 -18.62 -11.85
N VAL A 98 -2.60 -17.51 -11.64
CA VAL A 98 -1.15 -17.39 -11.78
C VAL A 98 -0.51 -17.13 -10.42
N LYS A 99 0.77 -17.50 -10.31
CA LYS A 99 1.55 -17.20 -9.09
C LYS A 99 1.95 -15.74 -9.07
N VAL A 100 1.74 -15.12 -7.91
CA VAL A 100 2.22 -13.78 -7.59
C VAL A 100 3.15 -13.84 -6.39
N TYR A 101 4.13 -12.94 -6.40
CA TYR A 101 5.19 -12.92 -5.41
C TYR A 101 5.17 -11.61 -4.66
N ASN A 102 5.39 -11.69 -3.35
CA ASN A 102 5.57 -10.56 -2.48
C ASN A 102 6.61 -10.91 -1.42
N PHE A 103 7.23 -9.93 -0.78
CA PHE A 103 8.21 -10.19 0.28
C PHE A 103 8.20 -9.12 1.36
N GLU A 104 8.47 -9.53 2.58
CA GLU A 104 8.59 -8.64 3.73
C GLU A 104 10.02 -8.12 3.83
N VAL A 105 10.15 -6.81 4.08
CA VAL A 105 11.43 -6.11 4.19
C VAL A 105 11.62 -5.64 5.63
N GLU A 106 12.81 -5.84 6.17
CA GLU A 106 13.17 -5.48 7.54
C GLU A 106 12.81 -4.02 7.89
N GLY A 107 11.80 -3.86 8.76
CA GLY A 107 11.40 -2.60 9.35
C GLY A 107 10.67 -1.60 8.44
N PHE A 108 10.60 -1.82 7.12
CA PHE A 108 10.15 -0.77 6.21
C PHE A 108 8.89 -1.11 5.39
N HIS A 109 8.53 -2.34 5.20
CA HIS A 109 7.35 -2.79 4.44
C HIS A 109 7.20 -2.18 3.03
N THR A 110 8.25 -1.61 2.45
CA THR A 110 8.29 -1.04 1.10
C THR A 110 9.44 -1.60 0.32
N TYR A 111 9.33 -1.61 -1.01
CA TYR A 111 10.42 -1.99 -1.90
C TYR A 111 10.19 -1.43 -3.31
N TYR A 112 11.19 -1.62 -4.18
CA TYR A 112 11.13 -1.14 -5.55
C TYR A 112 11.01 -2.30 -6.53
N VAL A 113 10.11 -2.14 -7.52
CA VAL A 113 9.83 -3.12 -8.58
C VAL A 113 9.99 -2.53 -9.98
N GLY A 114 10.09 -3.42 -10.97
CA GLY A 114 10.21 -3.05 -12.37
C GLY A 114 11.59 -2.50 -12.74
N ASN A 115 11.86 -2.36 -14.04
CA ASN A 115 13.17 -1.94 -14.56
C ASN A 115 13.58 -0.54 -14.10
N ASN A 116 12.63 0.34 -13.83
CA ASN A 116 12.88 1.71 -13.39
C ASN A 116 12.73 1.88 -11.87
N SER A 117 12.59 0.77 -11.11
CA SER A 117 12.53 0.77 -9.65
C SER A 117 11.41 1.67 -9.10
N VAL A 118 10.16 1.33 -9.39
CA VAL A 118 8.96 1.99 -8.87
C VAL A 118 8.70 1.55 -7.44
N LEU A 119 8.37 2.49 -6.57
CA LEU A 119 8.09 2.27 -5.16
C LEU A 119 6.71 1.63 -4.96
N VAL A 120 6.70 0.48 -4.28
CA VAL A 120 5.50 -0.26 -3.90
C VAL A 120 5.53 -0.60 -2.41
N HIS A 121 4.36 -0.94 -1.86
CA HIS A 121 4.22 -1.32 -0.46
C HIS A 121 3.92 -2.81 -0.33
N ASN A 122 4.51 -3.44 0.65
CA ASN A 122 4.20 -4.80 1.01
C ASN A 122 2.97 -4.84 1.94
N THR A 123 1.79 -4.97 1.38
CA THR A 123 0.60 -5.38 2.13
C THR A 123 0.54 -6.91 2.15
N CYS A 124 1.56 -7.55 2.72
CA CYS A 124 1.61 -8.99 2.79
C CYS A 124 0.35 -9.54 3.38
N GLY A 125 -0.47 -10.28 2.64
CA GLY A 125 -1.47 -11.28 3.03
C GLY A 125 -1.92 -11.39 4.49
N LYS A 126 -1.54 -10.47 5.34
CA LYS A 126 -1.99 -10.31 6.72
C LYS A 126 -3.48 -10.01 6.64
N LYS A 127 -4.28 -10.84 7.29
CA LYS A 127 -5.68 -10.47 7.53
C LYS A 127 -5.69 -9.06 8.12
N PRO A 128 -6.57 -8.17 7.68
CA PRO A 128 -6.66 -6.83 8.24
C PRO A 128 -6.69 -6.89 9.76
N THR A 129 -5.88 -6.07 10.40
CA THR A 129 -5.88 -5.94 11.86
C THR A 129 -7.27 -5.53 12.30
N SER A 130 -7.82 -6.22 13.29
CA SER A 130 -9.18 -5.91 13.74
C SER A 130 -9.27 -4.50 14.33
N PRO A 131 -10.41 -3.80 14.20
CA PRO A 131 -10.61 -2.47 14.76
C PRO A 131 -10.24 -2.37 16.23
N ASN A 132 -10.58 -3.38 17.02
CA ASN A 132 -10.23 -3.45 18.44
C ASN A 132 -8.72 -3.50 18.69
N GLN A 133 -7.97 -4.17 17.83
CA GLN A 133 -6.51 -4.22 17.95
C GLN A 133 -5.88 -2.88 17.53
N MET A 134 -6.38 -2.27 16.45
CA MET A 134 -5.95 -0.93 16.03
C MET A 134 -6.30 0.13 17.09
N GLN A 135 -7.48 0.07 17.71
CA GLN A 135 -7.84 0.95 18.81
C GLN A 135 -6.85 0.83 20.00
N LYS A 136 -6.40 -0.38 20.32
CA LYS A 136 -5.35 -0.57 21.33
C LYS A 136 -4.00 0.04 20.93
N GLN A 137 -3.67 0.06 19.63
CA GLN A 137 -2.48 0.76 19.14
C GLN A 137 -2.60 2.27 19.36
N VAL A 138 -3.79 2.86 19.10
CA VAL A 138 -4.07 4.28 19.38
C VAL A 138 -3.88 4.57 20.88
N GLU A 139 -4.50 3.78 21.76
CA GLU A 139 -4.42 3.93 23.21
C GLU A 139 -2.99 3.80 23.78
N ARG A 140 -2.14 3.03 23.10
CA ARG A 140 -0.72 2.84 23.46
C ARG A 140 0.23 3.87 22.82
N GLY A 141 -0.30 4.81 22.03
CA GLY A 141 0.50 5.80 21.31
C GLY A 141 1.34 5.22 20.17
N GLN A 142 0.96 4.05 19.63
CA GLN A 142 1.60 3.38 18.50
C GLN A 142 1.02 3.81 17.15
N ALA A 143 -0.12 4.50 17.15
CA ALA A 143 -0.72 5.11 15.98
C ALA A 143 -0.22 6.55 15.78
N PRO A 144 -0.31 7.11 14.56
CA PRO A 144 -0.07 8.52 14.32
C PRO A 144 -0.91 9.40 15.23
N ARG A 145 -0.36 10.52 15.70
CA ARG A 145 -1.04 11.43 16.67
C ARG A 145 -2.35 12.02 16.12
N THR A 146 -2.50 12.06 14.83
CA THR A 146 -3.69 12.54 14.12
C THR A 146 -4.82 11.51 14.11
N VAL A 147 -4.53 10.24 14.36
CA VAL A 147 -5.53 9.19 14.54
C VAL A 147 -6.02 9.22 15.98
N VAL A 148 -7.31 9.52 16.18
CA VAL A 148 -7.89 9.67 17.51
C VAL A 148 -8.67 8.45 17.97
N ARG A 149 -9.24 7.67 17.02
CA ARG A 149 -10.09 6.53 17.34
C ARG A 149 -10.25 5.58 16.17
N VAL A 150 -10.44 4.30 16.47
CA VAL A 150 -10.85 3.27 15.50
C VAL A 150 -12.11 2.59 16.00
N ASP A 151 -13.16 2.64 15.20
CA ASP A 151 -14.48 2.14 15.58
C ASP A 151 -14.88 0.87 14.82
N ASN A 152 -15.56 -0.02 15.54
CA ASN A 152 -16.33 -1.10 14.93
C ASN A 152 -17.67 -0.59 14.44
N PRO A 153 -18.24 -1.16 13.38
CA PRO A 153 -19.59 -0.83 12.96
C PRO A 153 -20.60 -1.15 14.08
N LYS A 154 -21.52 -0.22 14.32
CA LYS A 154 -22.63 -0.43 15.29
C LYS A 154 -23.87 -0.99 14.60
N ASP A 155 -24.03 -0.73 13.30
CA ASP A 155 -25.19 -1.10 12.51
C ASP A 155 -24.81 -1.99 11.33
N SER A 156 -25.74 -2.84 10.88
CA SER A 156 -25.54 -3.67 9.69
C SER A 156 -25.40 -2.77 8.45
N GLY A 157 -24.25 -2.88 7.76
CA GLY A 157 -23.94 -2.09 6.56
C GLY A 157 -22.94 -0.96 6.80
N GLN A 158 -22.56 -0.67 8.03
CA GLN A 158 -21.42 0.21 8.31
C GLN A 158 -20.12 -0.59 8.24
N LEU A 159 -19.07 0.05 7.73
CA LEU A 159 -17.70 -0.51 7.75
C LEU A 159 -16.95 -0.05 9.01
N PRO A 160 -15.98 -0.84 9.48
CA PRO A 160 -15.00 -0.36 10.44
C PRO A 160 -14.31 0.91 9.90
N HIS A 161 -14.04 1.89 10.76
CA HIS A 161 -13.48 3.16 10.32
C HIS A 161 -12.56 3.81 11.35
N ILE A 162 -11.65 4.65 10.84
CA ILE A 162 -10.67 5.43 11.58
C ILE A 162 -11.17 6.86 11.64
N HIS A 163 -11.12 7.48 12.83
CA HIS A 163 -11.37 8.91 13.01
C HIS A 163 -10.06 9.68 13.13
N PHE A 164 -9.99 10.81 12.44
CA PHE A 164 -8.85 11.73 12.49
C PHE A 164 -9.16 12.97 13.36
N SER A 165 -8.11 13.64 13.79
CA SER A 165 -8.21 14.82 14.66
C SER A 165 -8.88 16.03 14.02
N ASP A 166 -9.01 16.07 12.69
CA ASP A 166 -9.73 17.09 11.93
C ASP A 166 -11.25 16.84 11.84
N GLY A 167 -11.73 15.75 12.43
CA GLY A 167 -13.15 15.37 12.46
C GLY A 167 -13.59 14.54 11.25
N THR A 168 -12.66 14.18 10.35
CA THR A 168 -12.94 13.26 9.22
C THR A 168 -12.81 11.79 9.66
N ALA A 169 -13.36 10.88 8.89
CA ALA A 169 -13.19 9.45 9.10
C ALA A 169 -12.98 8.70 7.77
N MET A 170 -12.25 7.58 7.83
CA MET A 170 -11.97 6.71 6.70
C MET A 170 -12.34 5.27 7.03
N ASN A 171 -13.11 4.65 6.14
CA ASN A 171 -13.47 3.24 6.24
C ASN A 171 -12.29 2.30 5.95
N ILE A 172 -12.43 1.04 6.33
CA ILE A 172 -11.42 -0.01 6.09
C ILE A 172 -11.06 -0.17 4.60
N ASP A 173 -11.98 0.12 3.70
CA ASP A 173 -11.80 0.06 2.24
C ASP A 173 -11.18 1.34 1.64
N GLY A 174 -10.75 2.29 2.47
CA GLY A 174 -10.18 3.56 2.06
C GLY A 174 -11.19 4.63 1.64
N SER A 175 -12.50 4.34 1.61
CA SER A 175 -13.52 5.34 1.34
C SER A 175 -13.65 6.33 2.51
N ILE A 176 -13.91 7.60 2.20
CA ILE A 176 -14.09 8.63 3.22
C ILE A 176 -15.50 8.56 3.79
N HIS A 177 -15.58 8.52 5.11
CA HIS A 177 -16.77 8.60 5.92
C HIS A 177 -16.68 9.91 6.73
N ASP A 178 -17.75 10.67 6.85
CA ASP A 178 -17.80 11.99 7.52
C ASP A 178 -16.78 13.03 6.96
N ALA A 179 -17.13 13.61 5.83
CA ALA A 179 -16.37 14.69 5.20
C ALA A 179 -16.90 16.09 5.53
N MET A 180 -17.52 16.30 6.71
CA MET A 180 -18.16 17.60 7.06
C MET A 180 -17.16 18.77 7.06
N ASN A 181 -15.87 18.51 7.29
CA ASN A 181 -14.80 19.51 7.32
C ASN A 181 -13.88 19.47 6.09
N GLY A 182 -14.30 18.81 5.01
CA GLY A 182 -13.48 18.62 3.81
C GLY A 182 -12.90 17.21 3.74
N ARG A 183 -12.12 16.96 2.68
CA ARG A 183 -11.48 15.66 2.45
C ARG A 183 -10.16 15.59 3.23
N HIS A 184 -10.03 14.68 4.16
CA HIS A 184 -8.76 14.41 4.84
C HIS A 184 -7.68 13.99 3.82
N THR A 185 -6.53 14.65 3.89
CA THR A 185 -5.35 14.23 3.12
C THR A 185 -4.43 13.49 4.06
N LEU A 186 -4.35 12.17 3.86
CA LEU A 186 -3.50 11.31 4.70
C LEU A 186 -2.04 11.76 4.67
N THR A 187 -1.44 11.95 5.82
CA THR A 187 0.02 12.10 5.98
C THR A 187 0.73 10.78 5.68
N ASN A 188 2.04 10.81 5.42
CA ASN A 188 2.81 9.60 5.19
C ASN A 188 2.73 8.63 6.36
N SER A 189 2.81 9.10 7.61
CA SER A 189 2.73 8.26 8.80
C SER A 189 1.35 7.60 8.96
N GLU A 190 0.26 8.29 8.63
CA GLU A 190 -1.08 7.71 8.62
C GLU A 190 -1.20 6.61 7.56
N ARG A 191 -0.72 6.89 6.35
CA ARG A 191 -0.74 5.91 5.25
C ARG A 191 -0.01 4.64 5.61
N ILE A 192 1.23 4.75 6.08
CA ILE A 192 2.04 3.61 6.50
C ILE A 192 1.31 2.82 7.58
N TRP A 193 0.85 3.48 8.65
CA TRP A 193 0.16 2.80 9.74
C TRP A 193 -1.15 2.11 9.31
N ILE A 194 -1.92 2.74 8.42
CA ILE A 194 -3.17 2.19 7.85
C ILE A 194 -2.86 0.95 7.02
N PHE A 195 -1.91 1.04 6.09
CA PHE A 195 -1.52 -0.08 5.23
C PHE A 195 -0.85 -1.22 6.01
N ASP A 196 0.00 -0.93 7.00
CA ASP A 196 0.62 -1.94 7.86
C ASP A 196 -0.42 -2.75 8.64
N ASN A 197 -1.58 -2.16 8.89
CA ASN A 197 -2.73 -2.84 9.47
C ASN A 197 -3.65 -3.50 8.42
N GLY A 198 -3.32 -3.46 7.14
CA GLY A 198 -4.08 -4.07 6.06
C GLY A 198 -5.39 -3.35 5.73
N TRP A 199 -5.46 -2.03 6.01
CA TRP A 199 -6.62 -1.18 5.71
C TRP A 199 -6.31 -0.24 4.52
N GLY A 200 -7.34 0.30 3.88
CA GLY A 200 -7.20 1.33 2.83
C GLY A 200 -6.92 0.78 1.43
N GLY A 201 -7.12 -0.53 1.20
CA GLY A 201 -6.94 -1.19 -0.10
C GLY A 201 -8.22 -1.77 -0.67
#